data_dd201b8a32cbd7890efae859f46e17c0
#
_entry.id   dd201b8a32cbd7890efae859f46e17c0
#
_cell.length_a   1.000
_cell.length_b   1.000
_cell.length_c   1.000
_cell.angle_alpha   90.00
_cell.angle_beta   90.00
_cell.angle_gamma   90.00
#
_symmetry.space_group_name_H-M   'P 1'
#
loop_
_entity.id
_entity.type
_entity.pdbx_description
1 polymer ?
#
loop_
_entity_poly.entity_id
_entity_poly.type
_entity_poly.pdbx_seq_one_letter_code
_entity_poly.pdbx_strand_id
1 'polypeptide(L)'
;MADVVDNSAPRLGEKAWYIVTTYSKHEQKTAENLKRRIETMGMQKYILRVLVAEHTVPVLKDGIDTGKTKVENYFPGYFFVEMVMTDDSWFIVRNTPGVTGIVGSSGGGQKPMPVPREQIEPVLKRMNIIEDNMYDRYHVGDRVRIINGPLEGTEGTIMSIDKETGACRVDTIFFGRSTPVDVEFSEIE
;
A
#
# COMPACT_ATOMS: atom_id res chain seq x y z
N MET A 1 18.29 29.34 11.14
CA MET A 1 17.62 28.06 11.34
C MET A 1 16.90 27.78 10.04
N ALA A 2 17.43 26.86 9.22
CA ALA A 2 16.79 26.50 7.97
C ALA A 2 15.65 25.54 8.34
N ASP A 3 14.42 25.93 8.00
CA ASP A 3 13.27 25.02 8.05
C ASP A 3 13.59 23.81 7.17
N VAL A 4 13.74 22.66 7.80
CA VAL A 4 13.76 21.37 7.11
C VAL A 4 12.35 21.21 6.58
N VAL A 5 12.16 21.58 5.31
CA VAL A 5 10.92 21.28 4.60
C VAL A 5 10.86 19.76 4.52
N ASP A 6 10.00 19.16 5.33
CA ASP A 6 9.66 17.75 5.23
C ASP A 6 9.07 17.50 3.83
N ASN A 7 9.90 16.95 2.95
CA ASN A 7 9.57 16.70 1.54
C ASN A 7 8.80 15.38 1.36
N SER A 8 8.34 14.76 2.46
CA SER A 8 7.65 13.45 2.46
C SER A 8 6.15 13.56 2.21
N ALA A 9 5.55 14.73 2.42
CA ALA A 9 4.12 14.93 2.20
C ALA A 9 3.83 15.40 0.77
N PRO A 10 2.94 14.72 0.00
CA PRO A 10 2.55 15.14 -1.33
C PRO A 10 1.86 16.51 -1.29
N ARG A 11 2.17 17.33 -2.28
CA ARG A 11 1.60 18.69 -2.41
C ARG A 11 0.16 18.62 -2.94
N LEU A 12 -0.64 19.64 -2.62
CA LEU A 12 -1.98 19.79 -3.19
C LEU A 12 -1.88 19.82 -4.74
N GLY A 13 -2.62 18.91 -5.39
CA GLY A 13 -2.60 18.76 -6.85
C GLY A 13 -1.70 17.63 -7.35
N GLU A 14 -0.89 17.02 -6.50
CA GLU A 14 -0.14 15.80 -6.81
C GLU A 14 -0.98 14.55 -6.50
N LYS A 15 -0.67 13.45 -7.19
CA LYS A 15 -1.28 12.16 -6.89
C LYS A 15 -0.82 11.68 -5.51
N ALA A 16 -1.76 11.24 -4.70
CA ALA A 16 -1.49 10.75 -3.36
C ALA A 16 -2.48 9.68 -2.95
N TRP A 17 -2.10 8.90 -1.94
CA TRP A 17 -2.96 7.90 -1.35
C TRP A 17 -3.81 8.48 -0.22
N TYR A 18 -5.06 8.04 -0.15
CA TYR A 18 -6.03 8.42 0.87
C TYR A 18 -6.70 7.18 1.42
N ILE A 19 -7.01 7.20 2.72
CA ILE A 19 -7.73 6.12 3.38
C ILE A 19 -9.22 6.45 3.40
N VAL A 20 -10.01 5.55 2.85
CA VAL A 20 -11.47 5.66 2.80
C VAL A 20 -12.08 4.68 3.80
N THR A 21 -13.04 5.15 4.56
CA THR A 21 -13.76 4.33 5.55
C THR A 21 -15.07 3.80 4.99
N THR A 22 -15.37 2.58 5.35
CA THR A 22 -16.61 1.88 5.01
C THR A 22 -17.02 0.94 6.15
N TYR A 23 -18.15 0.25 6.02
CA TYR A 23 -18.52 -0.80 6.96
C TYR A 23 -17.64 -2.04 6.75
N SER A 24 -17.23 -2.66 7.86
CA SER A 24 -16.45 -3.91 7.82
C SER A 24 -17.17 -5.00 7.03
N LYS A 25 -16.43 -5.74 6.21
CA LYS A 25 -16.91 -6.75 5.24
C LYS A 25 -17.66 -6.16 4.02
N HIS A 26 -17.69 -4.84 3.87
CA HIS A 26 -18.26 -4.16 2.72
C HIS A 26 -17.21 -3.47 1.85
N GLU A 27 -15.94 -3.62 2.19
CA GLU A 27 -14.81 -2.91 1.56
C GLU A 27 -14.77 -3.15 0.06
N GLN A 28 -14.82 -4.43 -0.36
CA GLN A 28 -14.79 -4.82 -1.77
C GLN A 28 -15.99 -4.26 -2.53
N LYS A 29 -17.20 -4.43 -1.98
CA LYS A 29 -18.42 -3.91 -2.59
C LYS A 29 -18.39 -2.39 -2.75
N THR A 30 -17.89 -1.69 -1.73
CA THR A 30 -17.77 -0.23 -1.74
C THR A 30 -16.72 0.22 -2.74
N ALA A 31 -15.58 -0.47 -2.81
CA ALA A 31 -14.53 -0.22 -3.79
C ALA A 31 -15.04 -0.43 -5.22
N GLU A 32 -15.82 -1.47 -5.48
CA GLU A 32 -16.46 -1.71 -6.78
C GLU A 32 -17.46 -0.61 -7.15
N ASN A 33 -18.26 -0.15 -6.19
CA ASN A 33 -19.16 0.98 -6.40
C ASN A 33 -18.38 2.24 -6.80
N LEU A 34 -17.27 2.49 -6.13
CA LEU A 34 -16.39 3.62 -6.46
C LEU A 34 -15.79 3.47 -7.85
N LYS A 35 -15.22 2.32 -8.19
CA LYS A 35 -14.65 2.04 -9.53
C LYS A 35 -15.68 2.30 -10.63
N ARG A 36 -16.90 1.81 -10.47
CA ARG A 36 -17.99 2.03 -11.41
C ARG A 36 -18.36 3.52 -11.55
N ARG A 37 -18.36 4.28 -10.44
CA ARG A 37 -18.61 5.73 -10.49
C ARG A 37 -17.49 6.48 -11.20
N ILE A 38 -16.24 6.11 -10.96
CA ILE A 38 -15.08 6.69 -11.64
C ILE A 38 -15.23 6.56 -13.16
N GLU A 39 -15.60 5.37 -13.63
CA GLU A 39 -15.84 5.10 -15.06
C GLU A 39 -17.02 5.91 -15.61
N THR A 40 -18.16 5.87 -14.92
CA THR A 40 -19.38 6.54 -15.39
C THR A 40 -19.24 8.06 -15.43
N MET A 41 -18.45 8.63 -14.53
CA MET A 41 -18.24 10.09 -14.45
C MET A 41 -16.97 10.57 -15.17
N GLY A 42 -16.21 9.67 -15.82
CA GLY A 42 -15.01 10.01 -16.58
C GLY A 42 -13.86 10.56 -15.73
N MET A 43 -13.75 10.08 -14.47
CA MET A 43 -12.80 10.60 -13.49
C MET A 43 -11.49 9.81 -13.38
N GLN A 44 -11.20 8.93 -14.34
CA GLN A 44 -10.01 8.06 -14.33
C GLN A 44 -8.69 8.84 -14.31
N LYS A 45 -8.70 10.08 -14.79
CA LYS A 45 -7.52 10.96 -14.76
C LYS A 45 -7.20 11.52 -13.38
N TYR A 46 -8.19 11.57 -12.50
CA TYR A 46 -8.07 12.14 -11.15
C TYR A 46 -8.10 11.08 -10.07
N ILE A 47 -8.85 9.99 -10.25
CA ILE A 47 -8.90 8.87 -9.33
C ILE A 47 -8.28 7.68 -10.04
N LEU A 48 -7.03 7.39 -9.71
CA LEU A 48 -6.15 6.52 -10.48
C LEU A 48 -6.28 5.05 -10.07
N ARG A 49 -6.31 4.77 -8.77
CA ARG A 49 -6.35 3.42 -8.23
C ARG A 49 -7.28 3.33 -7.02
N VAL A 50 -7.96 2.20 -6.88
CA VAL A 50 -8.76 1.83 -5.72
C VAL A 50 -8.30 0.47 -5.26
N LEU A 51 -7.77 0.38 -4.04
CA LEU A 51 -7.12 -0.80 -3.48
C LEU A 51 -7.80 -1.24 -2.19
N VAL A 52 -8.28 -2.48 -2.15
CA VAL A 52 -8.64 -3.19 -0.91
C VAL A 52 -7.47 -4.10 -0.58
N ALA A 53 -6.90 -3.94 0.61
CA ALA A 53 -5.70 -4.69 1.02
C ALA A 53 -6.11 -6.09 1.51
N GLU A 54 -6.41 -6.98 0.58
CA GLU A 54 -6.85 -8.35 0.84
C GLU A 54 -5.68 -9.34 0.77
N HIS A 55 -5.81 -10.39 1.58
CA HIS A 55 -4.90 -11.53 1.54
C HIS A 55 -5.66 -12.83 1.74
N THR A 56 -5.08 -13.92 1.26
CA THR A 56 -5.66 -15.25 1.37
C THR A 56 -5.11 -15.96 2.61
N VAL A 57 -6.00 -16.43 3.46
CA VAL A 57 -5.63 -17.20 4.65
C VAL A 57 -6.23 -18.60 4.61
N PRO A 58 -5.54 -19.63 5.15
CA PRO A 58 -6.10 -20.96 5.26
C PRO A 58 -7.26 -20.99 6.26
N VAL A 59 -8.28 -21.80 5.97
CA VAL A 59 -9.40 -22.03 6.88
C VAL A 59 -9.03 -23.20 7.80
N LEU A 60 -8.81 -22.89 9.08
CA LEU A 60 -8.57 -23.89 10.11
C LEU A 60 -9.90 -24.31 10.76
N LYS A 61 -10.08 -25.60 10.98
CA LYS A 61 -11.16 -26.16 11.80
C LYS A 61 -10.50 -27.01 12.91
N ASP A 62 -10.78 -26.65 14.16
CA ASP A 62 -10.18 -27.28 15.34
C ASP A 62 -8.64 -27.31 15.30
N GLY A 63 -8.02 -26.25 14.70
CA GLY A 63 -6.57 -26.14 14.54
C GLY A 63 -5.99 -26.91 13.35
N ILE A 64 -6.82 -27.60 12.57
CA ILE A 64 -6.41 -28.40 11.41
C ILE A 64 -6.74 -27.63 10.12
N ASP A 65 -5.78 -27.56 9.22
CA ASP A 65 -5.99 -26.96 7.90
C ASP A 65 -6.99 -27.80 7.10
N THR A 66 -8.07 -27.16 6.66
CA THR A 66 -9.14 -27.80 5.88
C THR A 66 -8.83 -27.90 4.38
N GLY A 67 -7.69 -27.39 3.93
CA GLY A 67 -7.35 -27.24 2.52
C GLY A 67 -8.18 -26.18 1.79
N LYS A 68 -9.02 -25.43 2.51
CA LYS A 68 -9.78 -24.30 1.99
C LYS A 68 -9.13 -22.99 2.37
N THR A 69 -9.27 -21.99 1.53
CA THR A 69 -8.79 -20.64 1.79
C THR A 69 -9.95 -19.67 1.88
N LYS A 70 -9.77 -18.58 2.63
CA LYS A 70 -10.67 -17.43 2.66
C LYS A 70 -9.88 -16.14 2.42
N VAL A 71 -10.54 -15.14 1.89
CA VAL A 71 -9.97 -13.81 1.72
C VAL A 71 -10.31 -12.97 2.93
N GLU A 72 -9.30 -12.33 3.51
CA GLU A 72 -9.45 -11.38 4.61
C GLU A 72 -8.81 -10.05 4.22
N ASN A 73 -9.35 -8.95 4.73
CA ASN A 73 -8.77 -7.63 4.57
C ASN A 73 -7.79 -7.38 5.72
N TYR A 74 -6.56 -6.92 5.43
CA TYR A 74 -5.60 -6.49 6.45
C TYR A 74 -6.13 -5.33 7.31
N PHE A 75 -7.01 -4.49 6.74
CA PHE A 75 -7.56 -3.31 7.38
C PHE A 75 -9.10 -3.31 7.30
N PRO A 76 -9.79 -4.11 8.13
CA PRO A 76 -11.25 -4.17 8.12
C PRO A 76 -11.90 -2.79 8.31
N GLY A 77 -12.83 -2.43 7.43
CA GLY A 77 -13.50 -1.12 7.43
C GLY A 77 -12.75 -0.03 6.65
N TYR A 78 -11.63 -0.36 6.00
CA TYR A 78 -10.82 0.60 5.24
C TYR A 78 -10.46 0.07 3.86
N PHE A 79 -10.32 0.99 2.92
CA PHE A 79 -9.68 0.76 1.64
C PHE A 79 -8.92 2.01 1.20
N PHE A 80 -8.03 1.88 0.23
CA PHE A 80 -7.11 2.92 -0.18
C PHE A 80 -7.46 3.44 -1.57
N VAL A 81 -7.33 4.75 -1.76
CA VAL A 81 -7.58 5.40 -3.06
C VAL A 81 -6.40 6.28 -3.40
N GLU A 82 -5.79 6.04 -4.55
CA GLU A 82 -4.81 6.95 -5.12
C GLU A 82 -5.51 7.94 -6.04
N MET A 83 -5.43 9.21 -5.70
CA MET A 83 -6.08 10.25 -6.48
C MET A 83 -5.34 11.58 -6.39
N VAL A 84 -5.59 12.43 -7.37
CA VAL A 84 -5.32 13.87 -7.28
C VAL A 84 -6.49 14.51 -6.55
N MET A 85 -6.22 15.17 -5.42
CA MET A 85 -7.24 15.78 -4.59
C MET A 85 -7.79 17.04 -5.24
N THR A 86 -9.00 16.96 -5.76
CA THR A 86 -9.81 18.07 -6.31
C THR A 86 -11.17 18.08 -5.61
N ASP A 87 -11.98 19.11 -5.83
CA ASP A 87 -13.36 19.15 -5.30
C ASP A 87 -14.19 18.03 -5.89
N ASP A 88 -14.03 17.74 -7.18
CA ASP A 88 -14.76 16.70 -7.89
C ASP A 88 -14.34 15.29 -7.44
N SER A 89 -13.04 15.00 -7.36
CA SER A 89 -12.54 13.70 -6.91
C SER A 89 -12.96 13.41 -5.47
N TRP A 90 -12.82 14.41 -4.59
CA TRP A 90 -13.27 14.31 -3.19
C TRP A 90 -14.78 14.07 -3.10
N PHE A 91 -15.57 14.83 -3.86
CA PHE A 91 -17.04 14.70 -3.89
C PHE A 91 -17.47 13.30 -4.34
N ILE A 92 -16.85 12.76 -5.40
CA ILE A 92 -17.18 11.44 -5.93
C ILE A 92 -16.86 10.34 -4.92
N VAL A 93 -15.67 10.35 -4.33
CA VAL A 93 -15.28 9.35 -3.33
C VAL A 93 -16.20 9.42 -2.12
N ARG A 94 -16.40 10.62 -1.55
CA ARG A 94 -17.20 10.79 -0.34
C ARG A 94 -18.67 10.38 -0.53
N ASN A 95 -19.25 10.65 -1.69
CA ASN A 95 -20.66 10.36 -1.98
C ASN A 95 -20.88 9.00 -2.65
N THR A 96 -19.86 8.13 -2.65
CA THR A 96 -20.03 6.75 -3.14
C THR A 96 -20.82 5.92 -2.13
N PRO A 97 -21.85 5.17 -2.56
CA PRO A 97 -22.61 4.31 -1.66
C PRO A 97 -21.72 3.30 -0.93
N GLY A 98 -21.81 3.30 0.40
CA GLY A 98 -20.98 2.47 1.27
C GLY A 98 -19.78 3.19 1.90
N VAL A 99 -19.37 4.35 1.37
CA VAL A 99 -18.36 5.18 1.99
C VAL A 99 -18.95 5.90 3.19
N THR A 100 -18.32 5.75 4.36
CA THR A 100 -18.71 6.42 5.60
C THR A 100 -17.92 7.70 5.83
N GLY A 101 -16.73 7.80 5.24
CA GLY A 101 -15.87 8.98 5.32
C GLY A 101 -14.51 8.78 4.66
N ILE A 102 -13.65 9.78 4.78
CA ILE A 102 -12.24 9.73 4.39
C ILE A 102 -11.42 10.15 5.61
N VAL A 103 -10.41 9.38 5.96
CA VAL A 103 -9.56 9.67 7.12
C VAL A 103 -8.88 11.03 6.95
N GLY A 104 -8.86 11.82 8.02
CA GLY A 104 -8.33 13.19 8.02
C GLY A 104 -9.30 14.26 7.51
N SER A 105 -10.53 13.89 7.11
CA SER A 105 -11.60 14.85 6.80
C SER A 105 -12.46 15.09 8.03
N SER A 106 -12.29 16.24 8.66
CA SER A 106 -12.97 16.57 9.94
C SER A 106 -14.40 17.11 9.78
N GLY A 107 -15.02 16.98 8.60
CA GLY A 107 -16.30 17.63 8.30
C GLY A 107 -16.12 19.10 7.86
N GLY A 108 -17.24 19.83 7.64
CA GLY A 108 -17.18 21.25 7.27
C GLY A 108 -16.53 21.57 5.92
N GLY A 109 -16.35 20.58 5.05
CA GLY A 109 -15.75 20.81 3.71
C GLY A 109 -14.21 20.75 3.70
N GLN A 110 -13.58 20.40 4.81
CA GLN A 110 -12.13 20.25 4.86
C GLN A 110 -11.69 18.98 4.10
N LYS A 111 -10.82 19.18 3.11
CA LYS A 111 -10.22 18.08 2.36
C LYS A 111 -9.31 17.25 3.26
N PRO A 112 -9.32 15.91 3.11
CA PRO A 112 -8.45 15.03 3.87
C PRO A 112 -6.98 15.25 3.51
N MET A 113 -6.10 14.97 4.47
CA MET A 113 -4.67 14.93 4.21
C MET A 113 -4.28 13.59 3.57
N PRO A 114 -3.30 13.59 2.67
CA PRO A 114 -2.78 12.36 2.10
C PRO A 114 -2.10 11.49 3.15
N VAL A 115 -2.09 10.19 2.91
CA VAL A 115 -1.35 9.23 3.74
C VAL A 115 0.15 9.46 3.53
N PRO A 116 0.94 9.61 4.60
CA PRO A 116 2.39 9.68 4.48
C PRO A 116 2.96 8.43 3.79
N ARG A 117 4.03 8.62 3.02
CA ARG A 117 4.70 7.54 2.28
C ARG A 117 5.09 6.36 3.17
N GLU A 118 5.67 6.66 4.32
CA GLU A 118 6.13 5.64 5.27
C GLU A 118 5.00 4.73 5.75
N GLN A 119 3.75 5.22 5.74
CA GLN A 119 2.58 4.45 6.16
C GLN A 119 1.97 3.64 5.03
N ILE A 120 1.99 4.16 3.79
CA ILE A 120 1.36 3.49 2.67
C ILE A 120 2.27 2.46 1.99
N GLU A 121 3.59 2.70 1.92
CA GLU A 121 4.53 1.79 1.26
C GLU A 121 4.50 0.36 1.77
N PRO A 122 4.46 0.08 3.09
CA PRO A 122 4.36 -1.28 3.59
C PRO A 122 3.07 -1.99 3.12
N VAL A 123 1.98 -1.23 2.99
CA VAL A 123 0.70 -1.75 2.49
C VAL A 123 0.82 -2.12 1.02
N LEU A 124 1.38 -1.21 0.21
CA LEU A 124 1.57 -1.41 -1.23
C LEU A 124 2.51 -2.59 -1.50
N LYS A 125 3.62 -2.70 -0.76
CA LYS A 125 4.55 -3.83 -0.85
C LYS A 125 3.84 -5.16 -0.56
N ARG A 126 3.06 -5.24 0.52
CA ARG A 126 2.29 -6.45 0.85
C ARG A 126 1.29 -6.84 -0.23
N MET A 127 0.82 -5.86 -0.99
CA MET A 127 -0.09 -6.06 -2.13
C MET A 127 0.65 -6.25 -3.46
N ASN A 128 1.97 -6.39 -3.41
CA ASN A 128 2.84 -6.53 -4.60
C ASN A 128 2.73 -5.35 -5.57
N ILE A 129 2.45 -4.16 -5.03
CA ILE A 129 2.37 -2.91 -5.80
C ILE A 129 3.65 -2.12 -5.53
N ILE A 130 4.55 -2.09 -6.52
CA ILE A 130 5.79 -1.36 -6.46
C ILE A 130 5.67 -0.08 -7.30
N GLU A 131 6.03 1.04 -6.72
CA GLU A 131 6.10 2.33 -7.40
C GLU A 131 7.57 2.69 -7.67
N ASP A 132 7.86 3.35 -8.79
CA ASP A 132 9.23 3.69 -9.20
C ASP A 132 10.00 4.43 -8.12
N ASN A 133 9.33 5.30 -7.37
CA ASN A 133 9.91 6.08 -6.30
C ASN A 133 10.28 5.28 -5.03
N MET A 134 9.78 4.05 -4.89
CA MET A 134 10.16 3.18 -3.77
C MET A 134 11.60 2.72 -3.88
N TYR A 135 12.10 2.52 -5.11
CA TYR A 135 13.49 2.15 -5.33
C TYR A 135 14.47 3.27 -4.95
N ASP A 136 14.04 4.53 -5.01
CA ASP A 136 14.91 5.68 -4.77
C ASP A 136 15.33 5.84 -3.29
N ARG A 137 14.65 5.14 -2.40
CA ARG A 137 14.95 5.13 -0.95
C ARG A 137 16.00 4.11 -0.56
N TYR A 138 16.27 3.14 -1.42
CA TYR A 138 17.20 2.05 -1.15
C TYR A 138 18.42 2.16 -2.04
N HIS A 139 19.57 2.03 -1.42
CA HIS A 139 20.85 2.11 -2.11
C HIS A 139 21.66 0.84 -1.86
N VAL A 140 22.55 0.53 -2.77
CA VAL A 140 23.54 -0.53 -2.55
C VAL A 140 24.36 -0.20 -1.31
N GLY A 141 24.43 -1.12 -0.37
CA GLY A 141 25.04 -0.95 0.94
C GLY A 141 24.07 -0.68 2.09
N ASP A 142 22.79 -0.43 1.82
CA ASP A 142 21.80 -0.26 2.87
C ASP A 142 21.49 -1.58 3.58
N ARG A 143 21.23 -1.49 4.87
CA ARG A 143 20.75 -2.62 5.67
C ARG A 143 19.23 -2.72 5.54
N VAL A 144 18.76 -3.92 5.24
CA VAL A 144 17.34 -4.22 5.08
C VAL A 144 16.98 -5.49 5.85
N ARG A 145 15.71 -5.59 6.21
CA ARG A 145 15.12 -6.81 6.76
C ARG A 145 14.23 -7.45 5.71
N ILE A 146 14.32 -8.78 5.59
CA ILE A 146 13.42 -9.56 4.75
C ILE A 146 12.13 -9.77 5.53
N ILE A 147 11.00 -9.29 4.98
CA ILE A 147 9.69 -9.29 5.65
C ILE A 147 8.72 -10.34 5.13
N ASN A 148 9.13 -11.09 4.11
CA ASN A 148 8.31 -12.15 3.53
C ASN A 148 9.20 -13.24 2.90
N GLY A 149 8.62 -14.42 2.66
CA GLY A 149 9.31 -15.53 2.01
C GLY A 149 10.07 -16.45 2.98
N PRO A 150 10.87 -17.38 2.43
CA PRO A 150 11.59 -18.41 3.22
C PRO A 150 12.64 -17.84 4.19
N LEU A 151 13.04 -16.59 4.00
CA LEU A 151 14.06 -15.90 4.78
C LEU A 151 13.50 -14.76 5.63
N GLU A 152 12.18 -14.75 5.85
CA GLU A 152 11.50 -13.74 6.68
C GLU A 152 12.17 -13.56 8.05
N GLY A 153 12.36 -12.31 8.44
CA GLY A 153 13.01 -11.93 9.70
C GLY A 153 14.54 -11.86 9.64
N THR A 154 15.16 -12.24 8.52
CA THR A 154 16.61 -12.14 8.33
C THR A 154 17.00 -10.73 7.92
N GLU A 155 18.11 -10.23 8.49
CA GLU A 155 18.71 -8.96 8.10
C GLU A 155 19.85 -9.18 7.10
N GLY A 156 20.02 -8.25 6.18
CA GLY A 156 21.08 -8.30 5.19
C GLY A 156 21.44 -6.93 4.64
N THR A 157 22.40 -6.90 3.74
CA THR A 157 22.86 -5.69 3.06
C THR A 157 22.57 -5.78 1.57
N ILE A 158 22.00 -4.74 0.98
CA ILE A 158 21.70 -4.70 -0.45
C ILE A 158 23.01 -4.68 -1.25
N MET A 159 23.16 -5.65 -2.13
CA MET A 159 24.29 -5.73 -3.07
C MET A 159 23.93 -5.13 -4.45
N SER A 160 22.72 -5.36 -4.91
CA SER A 160 22.23 -4.79 -6.17
C SER A 160 20.70 -4.70 -6.17
N ILE A 161 20.16 -3.74 -6.92
CA ILE A 161 18.73 -3.53 -7.14
C ILE A 161 18.50 -3.51 -8.65
N ASP A 162 17.64 -4.40 -9.12
CA ASP A 162 17.20 -4.41 -10.51
C ASP A 162 15.76 -3.84 -10.57
N LYS A 163 15.65 -2.62 -11.05
CA LYS A 163 14.35 -1.91 -11.16
C LYS A 163 13.46 -2.48 -12.26
N GLU A 164 14.02 -3.17 -13.25
CA GLU A 164 13.25 -3.74 -14.36
C GLU A 164 12.56 -5.04 -13.95
N THR A 165 13.25 -5.87 -13.21
CA THR A 165 12.73 -7.16 -12.74
C THR A 165 12.08 -7.09 -11.36
N GLY A 166 12.33 -6.01 -10.60
CA GLY A 166 11.91 -5.88 -9.20
C GLY A 166 12.71 -6.76 -8.23
N ALA A 167 13.87 -7.26 -8.67
CA ALA A 167 14.74 -8.12 -7.88
C ALA A 167 15.76 -7.32 -7.07
N CYS A 168 15.96 -7.72 -5.83
CA CYS A 168 17.04 -7.25 -4.96
C CYS A 168 17.95 -8.39 -4.59
N ARG A 169 19.28 -8.21 -4.76
CA ARG A 169 20.25 -9.13 -4.21
C ARG A 169 20.71 -8.61 -2.87
N VAL A 170 20.48 -9.41 -1.83
CA VAL A 170 20.77 -9.07 -0.44
C VAL A 170 21.78 -10.07 0.11
N ASP A 171 22.89 -9.58 0.68
CA ASP A 171 23.84 -10.42 1.38
C ASP A 171 23.41 -10.62 2.83
N THR A 172 23.04 -11.83 3.17
CA THR A 172 22.55 -12.21 4.52
C THR A 172 23.54 -13.12 5.21
N ILE A 173 23.54 -13.12 6.54
CA ILE A 173 24.30 -14.09 7.33
C ILE A 173 23.40 -15.28 7.61
N PHE A 174 23.64 -16.39 6.92
CA PHE A 174 22.93 -17.64 7.12
C PHE A 174 23.88 -18.69 7.66
N PHE A 175 23.56 -19.29 8.82
CA PHE A 175 24.42 -20.22 9.54
C PHE A 175 25.89 -19.74 9.73
N GLY A 176 26.07 -18.44 10.00
CA GLY A 176 27.40 -17.85 10.23
C GLY A 176 28.22 -17.62 8.95
N ARG A 177 27.61 -17.73 7.77
CA ARG A 177 28.23 -17.48 6.48
C ARG A 177 27.48 -16.39 5.73
N SER A 178 28.19 -15.45 5.13
CA SER A 178 27.66 -14.48 4.19
C SER A 178 27.15 -15.23 2.94
N THR A 179 25.88 -15.10 2.66
CA THR A 179 25.21 -15.77 1.54
C THR A 179 24.37 -14.76 0.79
N PRO A 180 24.68 -14.46 -0.49
CA PRO A 180 23.83 -13.62 -1.32
C PRO A 180 22.56 -14.38 -1.69
N VAL A 181 21.42 -13.73 -1.50
CA VAL A 181 20.11 -14.24 -1.86
C VAL A 181 19.39 -13.24 -2.73
N ASP A 182 18.67 -13.72 -3.72
CA ASP A 182 17.80 -12.91 -4.56
C ASP A 182 16.40 -12.92 -3.93
N VAL A 183 15.89 -11.75 -3.61
CA VAL A 183 14.55 -11.51 -3.04
C VAL A 183 13.81 -10.49 -3.89
N GLU A 184 12.51 -10.51 -3.87
CA GLU A 184 11.74 -9.45 -4.51
C GLU A 184 11.83 -8.16 -3.68
N PHE A 185 11.79 -7.02 -4.36
CA PHE A 185 11.80 -5.72 -3.69
C PHE A 185 10.63 -5.54 -2.70
N SER A 186 9.51 -6.20 -2.97
CA SER A 186 8.34 -6.28 -2.09
C SER A 186 8.60 -7.01 -0.78
N GLU A 187 9.66 -7.83 -0.71
CA GLU A 187 10.01 -8.68 0.44
C GLU A 187 11.01 -8.02 1.39
N ILE A 188 11.45 -6.80 1.14
CA ILE A 188 12.41 -6.06 1.98
C ILE A 188 11.83 -4.80 2.61
N GLU A 189 12.30 -4.51 3.81
CA GLU A 189 11.96 -3.31 4.61
C GLU A 189 13.20 -2.60 5.09
#